data_9ad893608beae4e145c561bf5c65b34c
#
_entry.id   9ad893608beae4e145c561bf5c65b34c
#
_cell.length_a   1.000
_cell.length_b   1.000
_cell.length_c   1.000
_cell.angle_alpha   90.00
_cell.angle_beta   90.00
_cell.angle_gamma   90.00
#
_symmetry.space_group_name_H-M   'P 1'
#
loop_
_entity.id
_entity.type
_entity.pdbx_description
1 polymer ?
#
loop_
_entity_poly.entity_id
_entity_poly.type
_entity_poly.pdbx_seq_one_letter_code
_entity_poly.pdbx_strand_id
1 'polypeptide(L)'
;MRRILTVVVMSLLLLSCADASVKEYKLQVVAEYPHDTESYTQGLFFHDGQMYESTGLHGKSTFRKVDLATGKALKKFTFDKKYFVEGSVVFGDNLYILTWDSKVAFVYDAGTLEYKSTWSYPREGWVITTDGKQLIASDGSATLFFLDENFALKKRLIVKYEDRPVRWLNELEYIDGKIWANVYTTDEIVIINPKDGRVEGVVDCRGLLPKSLYTKDTDVLNGIAFNPSDGKIYLTGKNWPKMYEIKIVEKK
;
A
#
# COMPACT_ATOMS: atom_id res chain seq x y z
N MET A 1 -40.85 41.66 48.27
CA MET A 1 -39.79 40.71 47.93
C MET A 1 -40.05 40.26 46.46
N ARG A 2 -39.29 40.82 45.47
CA ARG A 2 -39.37 40.45 44.06
C ARG A 2 -38.34 39.34 43.79
N ARG A 3 -38.81 38.17 43.36
CA ARG A 3 -37.95 37.06 42.88
C ARG A 3 -37.54 37.31 41.42
N ILE A 4 -36.26 37.49 41.19
CA ILE A 4 -35.69 37.58 39.86
C ILE A 4 -35.46 36.14 39.39
N LEU A 5 -36.13 35.75 38.31
CA LEU A 5 -35.96 34.47 37.63
C LEU A 5 -34.84 34.64 36.62
N THR A 6 -33.67 34.08 36.90
CA THR A 6 -32.54 34.07 35.94
C THR A 6 -32.76 32.91 34.95
N VAL A 7 -33.09 33.22 33.74
CA VAL A 7 -33.15 32.24 32.65
C VAL A 7 -31.74 32.05 32.07
N VAL A 8 -31.14 30.88 32.30
CA VAL A 8 -29.89 30.49 31.71
C VAL A 8 -30.22 29.91 30.30
N VAL A 9 -29.91 30.68 29.26
CA VAL A 9 -29.98 30.19 27.85
C VAL A 9 -28.71 29.41 27.57
N MET A 10 -28.83 28.08 27.55
CA MET A 10 -27.77 27.17 27.15
C MET A 10 -27.75 27.08 25.63
N SER A 11 -26.90 27.87 24.99
CA SER A 11 -26.66 27.79 23.54
C SER A 11 -25.94 26.47 23.22
N LEU A 12 -26.65 25.49 22.62
CA LEU A 12 -26.05 24.34 21.96
C LEU A 12 -25.31 24.82 20.71
N LEU A 13 -23.99 24.85 20.78
CA LEU A 13 -23.12 24.93 19.62
C LEU A 13 -23.21 23.57 18.90
N LEU A 14 -24.04 23.49 17.87
CA LEU A 14 -23.99 22.41 16.88
C LEU A 14 -22.70 22.58 16.10
N LEU A 15 -21.63 21.85 16.49
CA LEU A 15 -20.48 21.62 15.63
C LEU A 15 -20.98 20.79 14.44
N SER A 16 -21.30 21.47 13.36
CA SER A 16 -21.45 20.85 12.05
C SER A 16 -20.06 20.32 11.66
N CYS A 17 -19.83 19.01 11.81
CA CYS A 17 -18.77 18.35 11.08
C CYS A 17 -19.12 18.46 9.60
N ALA A 18 -18.62 19.49 8.93
CA ALA A 18 -18.62 19.51 7.48
C ALA A 18 -17.82 18.27 7.02
N ASP A 19 -18.49 17.30 6.42
CA ASP A 19 -17.81 16.21 5.74
C ASP A 19 -16.93 16.83 4.66
N ALA A 20 -15.61 16.79 4.88
CA ALA A 20 -14.68 17.29 3.89
C ALA A 20 -14.85 16.44 2.64
N SER A 21 -15.16 17.08 1.51
CA SER A 21 -15.29 16.41 0.22
C SER A 21 -14.01 15.64 -0.11
N VAL A 22 -14.14 14.46 -0.71
CA VAL A 22 -13.01 13.66 -1.18
C VAL A 22 -12.25 14.47 -2.25
N LYS A 23 -10.96 14.60 -2.07
CA LYS A 23 -10.10 15.32 -3.00
C LYS A 23 -9.74 14.44 -4.20
N GLU A 24 -9.78 15.01 -5.38
CA GLU A 24 -9.31 14.35 -6.59
C GLU A 24 -7.92 14.86 -6.99
N TYR A 25 -7.05 13.94 -7.34
CA TYR A 25 -5.68 14.24 -7.76
C TYR A 25 -5.41 13.65 -9.15
N LYS A 26 -4.55 14.35 -9.90
CA LYS A 26 -3.88 13.83 -11.09
C LYS A 26 -2.40 13.65 -10.83
N LEU A 27 -1.76 12.79 -11.59
CA LEU A 27 -0.33 12.58 -11.54
C LEU A 27 0.43 13.65 -12.33
N GLN A 28 1.58 14.00 -11.80
CA GLN A 28 2.67 14.65 -12.52
C GLN A 28 3.87 13.69 -12.45
N VAL A 29 4.28 13.13 -13.60
CA VAL A 29 5.51 12.36 -13.72
C VAL A 29 6.71 13.30 -13.59
N VAL A 30 7.62 12.96 -12.66
CA VAL A 30 8.84 13.71 -12.40
C VAL A 30 10.03 13.05 -13.11
N ALA A 31 10.10 11.72 -13.02
CA ALA A 31 11.14 10.92 -13.66
C ALA A 31 10.63 9.51 -13.98
N GLU A 32 11.31 8.85 -14.91
CA GLU A 32 11.05 7.47 -15.30
C GLU A 32 12.29 6.63 -15.03
N TYR A 33 12.08 5.42 -14.54
CA TYR A 33 13.12 4.43 -14.28
C TYR A 33 12.80 3.11 -14.99
N PRO A 34 13.81 2.34 -15.38
CA PRO A 34 13.59 0.98 -15.87
C PRO A 34 12.93 0.12 -14.76
N HIS A 35 12.06 -0.77 -15.18
CA HIS A 35 11.49 -1.80 -14.31
C HIS A 35 11.50 -3.14 -15.05
N ASP A 36 11.66 -4.23 -14.30
CA ASP A 36 11.79 -5.58 -14.87
C ASP A 36 10.43 -6.12 -15.30
N THR A 37 10.25 -6.34 -16.60
CA THR A 37 8.99 -6.86 -17.17
C THR A 37 8.62 -8.27 -16.70
N GLU A 38 9.53 -8.99 -16.05
CA GLU A 38 9.22 -10.26 -15.39
C GLU A 38 8.72 -10.08 -13.94
N SER A 39 8.69 -8.84 -13.43
CA SER A 39 8.18 -8.52 -12.11
C SER A 39 6.66 -8.46 -12.11
N TYR A 40 6.01 -9.51 -11.63
CA TYR A 40 4.59 -9.47 -11.27
C TYR A 40 4.46 -8.84 -9.88
N THR A 41 4.58 -7.52 -9.81
CA THR A 41 4.73 -6.74 -8.57
C THR A 41 3.55 -6.92 -7.64
N GLN A 42 3.82 -7.34 -6.39
CA GLN A 42 2.84 -7.53 -5.34
C GLN A 42 3.12 -6.70 -4.09
N GLY A 43 4.36 -6.31 -3.87
CA GLY A 43 4.76 -5.39 -2.82
C GLY A 43 5.97 -4.59 -3.26
N LEU A 44 5.98 -3.30 -2.97
CA LEU A 44 7.04 -2.36 -3.31
C LEU A 44 7.24 -1.39 -2.15
N PHE A 45 8.46 -1.24 -1.65
CA PHE A 45 8.71 -0.33 -0.54
C PHE A 45 10.17 0.12 -0.48
N PHE A 46 10.42 1.22 0.24
CA PHE A 46 11.76 1.62 0.64
C PHE A 46 12.03 1.26 2.10
N HIS A 47 13.24 0.81 2.35
CA HIS A 47 13.81 0.66 3.69
C HIS A 47 15.27 1.09 3.66
N ASP A 48 15.66 2.01 4.57
CA ASP A 48 17.01 2.58 4.65
C ASP A 48 17.55 3.09 3.30
N GLY A 49 16.70 3.80 2.54
CA GLY A 49 17.04 4.37 1.24
C GLY A 49 17.20 3.35 0.10
N GLN A 50 16.90 2.09 0.37
CA GLN A 50 16.98 1.01 -0.60
C GLN A 50 15.58 0.52 -0.97
N MET A 51 15.34 0.34 -2.27
CA MET A 51 14.08 -0.22 -2.78
C MET A 51 14.07 -1.74 -2.72
N TYR A 52 12.95 -2.29 -2.29
CA TYR A 52 12.65 -3.72 -2.27
C TYR A 52 11.35 -4.01 -2.99
N GLU A 53 11.27 -5.19 -3.57
CA GLU A 53 10.10 -5.65 -4.33
C GLU A 53 9.84 -7.13 -4.08
N SER A 54 8.59 -7.49 -3.80
CA SER A 54 8.10 -8.86 -3.86
C SER A 54 7.23 -9.06 -5.10
N THR A 55 7.40 -10.21 -5.76
CA THR A 55 6.70 -10.55 -7.01
C THR A 55 5.97 -11.86 -6.88
N GLY A 56 4.77 -11.92 -7.45
CA GLY A 56 3.90 -13.09 -7.42
C GLY A 56 4.17 -14.09 -8.53
N LEU A 57 3.18 -14.94 -8.76
CA LEU A 57 3.06 -16.08 -9.67
C LEU A 57 3.70 -17.36 -9.15
N HIS A 58 2.89 -18.45 -9.15
CA HIS A 58 3.37 -19.79 -8.78
C HIS A 58 4.57 -20.19 -9.66
N GLY A 59 5.66 -20.64 -9.04
CA GLY A 59 6.90 -21.04 -9.72
C GLY A 59 7.78 -19.89 -10.20
N LYS A 60 7.35 -18.62 -10.02
CA LYS A 60 8.10 -17.43 -10.41
C LYS A 60 8.25 -16.40 -9.29
N SER A 61 7.60 -16.61 -8.15
CA SER A 61 7.63 -15.69 -7.01
C SER A 61 9.04 -15.41 -6.51
N THR A 62 9.36 -14.13 -6.33
CA THR A 62 10.66 -13.67 -5.83
C THR A 62 10.51 -12.56 -4.81
N PHE A 63 11.55 -12.38 -4.01
CA PHE A 63 11.82 -11.13 -3.29
C PHE A 63 13.16 -10.59 -3.76
N ARG A 64 13.25 -9.28 -3.95
CA ARG A 64 14.43 -8.65 -4.52
C ARG A 64 14.75 -7.30 -3.89
N LYS A 65 16.04 -7.02 -3.77
CA LYS A 65 16.60 -5.71 -3.55
C LYS A 65 16.86 -5.09 -4.92
N VAL A 66 16.32 -3.92 -5.21
CA VAL A 66 16.30 -3.34 -6.56
C VAL A 66 17.23 -2.15 -6.66
N ASP A 67 18.04 -2.10 -7.71
CA ASP A 67 18.73 -0.88 -8.14
C ASP A 67 17.75 -0.02 -8.94
N LEU A 68 17.34 1.10 -8.37
CA LEU A 68 16.36 2.00 -8.97
C LEU A 68 16.82 2.54 -10.33
N ALA A 69 18.11 2.83 -10.49
CA ALA A 69 18.63 3.42 -11.73
C ALA A 69 18.56 2.46 -12.92
N THR A 70 18.69 1.17 -12.68
CA THR A 70 18.75 0.14 -13.74
C THR A 70 17.55 -0.80 -13.75
N GLY A 71 16.71 -0.79 -12.72
CA GLY A 71 15.60 -1.73 -12.52
C GLY A 71 16.05 -3.17 -12.23
N LYS A 72 17.36 -3.40 -12.05
CA LYS A 72 17.92 -4.74 -11.85
C LYS A 72 17.95 -5.15 -10.39
N ALA A 73 17.78 -6.44 -10.13
CA ALA A 73 17.94 -6.98 -8.80
C ALA A 73 19.43 -7.01 -8.40
N LEU A 74 19.76 -6.30 -7.30
CA LEU A 74 21.07 -6.37 -6.65
C LEU A 74 21.20 -7.67 -5.82
N LYS A 75 20.11 -8.12 -5.23
CA LYS A 75 19.98 -9.40 -4.53
C LYS A 75 18.57 -9.93 -4.79
N LYS A 76 18.46 -11.23 -5.04
CA LYS A 76 17.18 -11.89 -5.31
C LYS A 76 17.17 -13.28 -4.70
N PHE A 77 16.05 -13.69 -4.11
CA PHE A 77 15.80 -15.09 -3.81
C PHE A 77 14.40 -15.50 -4.29
N THR A 78 14.23 -16.78 -4.51
CA THR A 78 13.02 -17.39 -5.07
C THR A 78 12.32 -18.22 -4.00
N PHE A 79 11.04 -18.44 -4.20
CA PHE A 79 10.22 -19.28 -3.32
C PHE A 79 9.89 -20.62 -4.00
N ASP A 80 9.57 -21.63 -3.21
CA ASP A 80 9.06 -22.90 -3.74
C ASP A 80 7.84 -22.63 -4.63
N LYS A 81 7.75 -23.36 -5.74
CA LYS A 81 6.72 -23.21 -6.79
C LYS A 81 5.28 -23.28 -6.29
N LYS A 82 5.05 -23.85 -5.12
CA LYS A 82 3.73 -23.91 -4.48
C LYS A 82 3.27 -22.58 -3.90
N TYR A 83 4.19 -21.63 -3.68
CA TYR A 83 3.86 -20.33 -3.10
C TYR A 83 3.62 -19.28 -4.18
N PHE A 84 2.51 -18.57 -4.04
CA PHE A 84 2.31 -17.28 -4.69
C PHE A 84 2.63 -16.21 -3.65
N VAL A 85 3.77 -15.54 -3.83
CA VAL A 85 4.20 -14.47 -2.91
C VAL A 85 3.42 -13.19 -3.22
N GLU A 86 3.11 -12.47 -2.17
CA GLU A 86 2.32 -11.25 -2.18
C GLU A 86 3.10 -10.10 -1.55
N GLY A 87 2.40 -9.17 -0.88
CA GLY A 87 3.03 -8.00 -0.29
C GLY A 87 4.09 -8.30 0.76
N SER A 88 5.01 -7.37 0.92
CA SER A 88 6.10 -7.45 1.87
C SER A 88 6.41 -6.10 2.51
N VAL A 89 6.97 -6.11 3.73
CA VAL A 89 7.38 -4.90 4.45
C VAL A 89 8.45 -5.23 5.48
N VAL A 90 9.32 -4.28 5.77
CA VAL A 90 10.18 -4.32 6.95
C VAL A 90 9.50 -3.62 8.12
N PHE A 91 9.43 -4.31 9.27
CA PHE A 91 8.96 -3.74 10.52
C PHE A 91 9.84 -4.22 11.68
N GLY A 92 10.49 -3.29 12.39
CA GLY A 92 11.57 -3.61 13.32
C GLY A 92 12.72 -4.32 12.61
N ASP A 93 13.23 -5.37 13.20
CA ASP A 93 14.34 -6.16 12.66
C ASP A 93 13.88 -7.30 11.73
N ASN A 94 12.63 -7.26 11.29
CA ASN A 94 12.05 -8.34 10.49
C ASN A 94 11.50 -7.83 9.14
N LEU A 95 11.80 -8.58 8.10
CA LEU A 95 11.13 -8.51 6.81
C LEU A 95 10.00 -9.56 6.81
N TYR A 96 8.77 -9.10 6.62
CA TYR A 96 7.58 -9.93 6.50
C TYR A 96 7.19 -10.04 5.04
N ILE A 97 6.88 -11.25 4.58
CA ILE A 97 6.46 -11.54 3.21
C ILE A 97 5.22 -12.43 3.26
N LEU A 98 4.10 -11.95 2.72
CA LEU A 98 2.85 -12.70 2.70
C LEU A 98 2.77 -13.66 1.52
N THR A 99 1.85 -14.62 1.59
CA THR A 99 1.44 -15.47 0.48
C THR A 99 -0.07 -15.41 0.28
N TRP A 100 -0.53 -15.61 -0.95
CA TRP A 100 -1.94 -15.56 -1.29
C TRP A 100 -2.73 -16.73 -0.67
N ASP A 101 -2.73 -17.87 -1.36
CA ASP A 101 -3.58 -19.04 -1.08
C ASP A 101 -2.99 -19.99 -0.04
N SER A 102 -1.67 -19.99 0.10
CA SER A 102 -0.95 -20.84 1.05
C SER A 102 -1.14 -20.41 2.50
N LYS A 103 -1.63 -19.18 2.75
CA LYS A 103 -1.96 -18.64 4.07
C LYS A 103 -0.82 -18.75 5.08
N VAL A 104 0.37 -18.46 4.61
CA VAL A 104 1.57 -18.34 5.44
C VAL A 104 2.26 -17.01 5.21
N ALA A 105 3.01 -16.57 6.20
CA ALA A 105 3.91 -15.44 6.10
C ALA A 105 5.34 -15.92 6.39
N PHE A 106 6.27 -15.50 5.55
CA PHE A 106 7.68 -15.72 5.79
C PHE A 106 8.27 -14.55 6.56
N VAL A 107 9.14 -14.84 7.49
CA VAL A 107 9.89 -13.84 8.26
C VAL A 107 11.37 -14.04 8.02
N TYR A 108 12.03 -12.98 7.60
CA TYR A 108 13.46 -12.89 7.37
C TYR A 108 14.07 -11.82 8.28
N ASP A 109 15.35 -11.87 8.51
CA ASP A 109 16.08 -10.76 9.10
C ASP A 109 16.15 -9.59 8.11
N ALA A 110 15.81 -8.38 8.55
CA ALA A 110 15.72 -7.22 7.67
C ALA A 110 17.09 -6.79 7.13
N GLY A 111 18.16 -6.93 7.93
CA GLY A 111 19.52 -6.52 7.57
C GLY A 111 20.24 -7.53 6.68
N THR A 112 20.19 -8.81 7.06
CA THR A 112 20.92 -9.88 6.36
C THR A 112 20.10 -10.53 5.24
N LEU A 113 18.78 -10.46 5.32
CA LEU A 113 17.81 -11.18 4.50
C LEU A 113 17.93 -12.72 4.67
N GLU A 114 18.35 -13.17 5.84
CA GLU A 114 18.37 -14.58 6.21
C GLU A 114 17.01 -15.01 6.72
N TYR A 115 16.60 -16.21 6.32
CA TYR A 115 15.33 -16.79 6.75
C TYR A 115 15.31 -17.03 8.27
N LYS A 116 14.26 -16.56 8.94
CA LYS A 116 14.02 -16.77 10.38
C LYS A 116 12.95 -17.83 10.63
N SER A 117 11.77 -17.66 10.03
CA SER A 117 10.61 -18.53 10.33
C SER A 117 9.50 -18.42 9.28
N THR A 118 8.57 -19.35 9.33
CA THR A 118 7.29 -19.30 8.62
C THR A 118 6.15 -19.35 9.62
N TRP A 119 5.21 -18.43 9.50
CA TRP A 119 4.08 -18.31 10.41
C TRP A 119 2.77 -18.57 9.67
N SER A 120 1.79 -19.11 10.39
CA SER A 120 0.43 -19.21 9.87
C SER A 120 -0.19 -17.83 9.76
N TYR A 121 -0.79 -17.54 8.60
CA TYR A 121 -1.51 -16.30 8.32
C TYR A 121 -2.96 -16.67 7.91
N PRO A 122 -3.95 -16.56 8.80
CA PRO A 122 -5.25 -17.24 8.66
C PRO A 122 -6.21 -16.61 7.62
N ARG A 123 -5.69 -15.82 6.69
CA ARG A 123 -6.43 -15.20 5.58
C ARG A 123 -5.58 -15.18 4.31
N GLU A 124 -6.16 -14.81 3.19
CA GLU A 124 -5.38 -14.46 2.01
C GLU A 124 -4.49 -13.25 2.34
N GLY A 125 -3.21 -13.34 2.01
CA GLY A 125 -2.31 -12.22 2.15
C GLY A 125 -2.23 -11.51 0.82
N TRP A 126 -2.83 -10.33 0.68
CA TRP A 126 -2.70 -9.54 -0.53
C TRP A 126 -1.54 -8.55 -0.42
N VAL A 127 -1.52 -7.76 0.66
CA VAL A 127 -0.44 -6.81 0.88
C VAL A 127 -0.27 -6.50 2.36
N ILE A 128 0.91 -5.98 2.70
CA ILE A 128 1.25 -5.56 4.05
C ILE A 128 2.16 -4.33 3.99
N THR A 129 1.86 -3.34 4.82
CA THR A 129 2.70 -2.16 5.07
C THR A 129 2.79 -1.88 6.57
N THR A 130 3.42 -0.80 6.98
CA THR A 130 3.55 -0.39 8.39
C THR A 130 3.44 1.11 8.57
N ASP A 131 2.86 1.54 9.70
CA ASP A 131 2.89 2.93 10.16
C ASP A 131 4.05 3.20 11.14
N GLY A 132 5.00 2.26 11.23
CA GLY A 132 6.13 2.28 12.15
C GLY A 132 5.80 1.85 13.59
N LYS A 133 4.52 1.53 13.89
CA LYS A 133 4.03 1.08 15.21
C LYS A 133 3.36 -0.28 15.16
N GLN A 134 2.90 -0.67 14.00
CA GLN A 134 2.19 -1.92 13.76
C GLN A 134 2.18 -2.25 12.26
N LEU A 135 1.83 -3.47 11.95
CA LEU A 135 1.60 -3.92 10.58
C LEU A 135 0.17 -3.58 10.14
N ILE A 136 0.00 -3.25 8.87
CA ILE A 136 -1.30 -2.95 8.25
C ILE A 136 -1.42 -3.81 7.01
N ALA A 137 -2.42 -4.69 6.95
CA ALA A 137 -2.58 -5.65 5.87
C ALA A 137 -3.96 -5.60 5.24
N SER A 138 -4.07 -6.01 3.98
CA SER A 138 -5.32 -6.27 3.28
C SER A 138 -5.45 -7.74 2.84
N ASP A 139 -6.67 -8.13 2.50
CA ASP A 139 -7.03 -9.44 1.94
C ASP A 139 -7.92 -9.28 0.69
N GLY A 140 -7.84 -8.12 0.04
CA GLY A 140 -8.67 -7.77 -1.10
C GLY A 140 -10.11 -7.39 -0.75
N SER A 141 -10.53 -7.50 0.50
CA SER A 141 -11.82 -6.98 0.96
C SER A 141 -11.78 -5.45 1.15
N ALA A 142 -12.84 -4.88 1.69
CA ALA A 142 -12.86 -3.47 2.11
C ALA A 142 -12.25 -3.26 3.51
N THR A 143 -11.64 -4.28 4.10
CA THR A 143 -11.14 -4.25 5.48
C THR A 143 -9.62 -4.21 5.49
N LEU A 144 -9.07 -3.24 6.21
CA LEU A 144 -7.66 -3.23 6.60
C LEU A 144 -7.52 -3.83 8.00
N PHE A 145 -6.50 -4.65 8.18
CA PHE A 145 -6.18 -5.35 9.42
C PHE A 145 -4.94 -4.74 10.03
N PHE A 146 -5.07 -4.20 11.23
CA PHE A 146 -3.94 -3.71 12.02
C PHE A 146 -3.47 -4.83 12.94
N LEU A 147 -2.20 -5.18 12.84
CA LEU A 147 -1.63 -6.36 13.48
C LEU A 147 -0.38 -5.97 14.27
N ASP A 148 -0.04 -6.72 15.30
CA ASP A 148 1.29 -6.59 15.90
C ASP A 148 2.34 -7.40 15.11
N GLU A 149 3.58 -7.39 15.61
CA GLU A 149 4.71 -8.10 15.02
C GLU A 149 4.54 -9.63 14.94
N ASN A 150 3.59 -10.19 15.70
CA ASN A 150 3.25 -11.61 15.73
C ASN A 150 1.97 -11.94 14.94
N PHE A 151 1.47 -10.98 14.13
CA PHE A 151 0.22 -11.04 13.39
C PHE A 151 -1.04 -11.15 14.26
N ALA A 152 -0.96 -10.85 15.57
CA ALA A 152 -2.15 -10.75 16.40
C ALA A 152 -2.98 -9.50 16.03
N LEU A 153 -4.27 -9.72 15.82
CA LEU A 153 -5.20 -8.67 15.39
C LEU A 153 -5.42 -7.64 16.49
N LYS A 154 -5.09 -6.37 16.22
CA LYS A 154 -5.36 -5.22 17.09
C LYS A 154 -6.64 -4.48 16.70
N LYS A 155 -6.86 -4.25 15.40
CA LYS A 155 -7.99 -3.46 14.88
C LYS A 155 -8.38 -3.94 13.49
N ARG A 156 -9.68 -3.85 13.17
CA ARG A 156 -10.20 -3.89 11.80
C ARG A 156 -10.72 -2.51 11.43
N LEU A 157 -10.49 -2.09 10.19
CA LEU A 157 -10.91 -0.80 9.68
C LEU A 157 -11.57 -1.00 8.32
N ILE A 158 -12.86 -0.67 8.20
CA ILE A 158 -13.55 -0.73 6.92
C ILE A 158 -13.27 0.55 6.16
N VAL A 159 -12.72 0.41 4.96
CA VAL A 159 -12.45 1.53 4.06
C VAL A 159 -13.72 1.91 3.31
N LYS A 160 -14.04 3.20 3.29
CA LYS A 160 -15.24 3.74 2.65
C LYS A 160 -14.91 4.96 1.81
N TYR A 161 -15.45 4.99 0.62
CA TYR A 161 -15.59 6.19 -0.20
C TYR A 161 -17.00 6.70 -0.04
N GLU A 162 -17.18 7.88 0.55
CA GLU A 162 -18.46 8.31 1.10
C GLU A 162 -18.98 7.20 2.05
N ASP A 163 -20.17 6.66 1.85
CA ASP A 163 -20.71 5.57 2.67
C ASP A 163 -20.54 4.17 2.06
N ARG A 164 -19.88 4.06 0.91
CA ARG A 164 -19.72 2.80 0.18
C ARG A 164 -18.39 2.12 0.49
N PRO A 165 -18.39 0.82 0.86
CA PRO A 165 -17.15 0.09 1.08
C PRO A 165 -16.28 0.02 -0.18
N VAL A 166 -15.00 0.37 -0.09
CA VAL A 166 -14.02 0.22 -1.18
C VAL A 166 -13.38 -1.16 -1.07
N ARG A 167 -13.67 -2.03 -2.03
CA ARG A 167 -13.10 -3.38 -2.12
C ARG A 167 -11.89 -3.40 -3.04
N TRP A 168 -11.24 -4.57 -3.10
CA TRP A 168 -10.09 -4.82 -3.96
C TRP A 168 -8.87 -3.97 -3.60
N LEU A 169 -8.75 -3.64 -2.29
CA LEU A 169 -7.57 -2.96 -1.78
C LEU A 169 -6.36 -3.90 -1.95
N ASN A 170 -5.46 -3.51 -2.84
CA ASN A 170 -4.27 -4.29 -3.15
C ASN A 170 -3.04 -3.59 -2.55
N GLU A 171 -2.02 -3.32 -3.33
CA GLU A 171 -0.77 -2.79 -2.80
C GLU A 171 -0.98 -1.53 -1.95
N LEU A 172 -0.32 -1.50 -0.77
CA LEU A 172 -0.48 -0.48 0.27
C LEU A 172 0.84 0.17 0.61
N GLU A 173 0.80 1.50 0.80
CA GLU A 173 1.94 2.23 1.35
C GLU A 173 1.47 3.25 2.40
N TYR A 174 2.27 3.46 3.44
CA TYR A 174 1.97 4.45 4.48
C TYR A 174 2.77 5.72 4.23
N ILE A 175 2.09 6.79 3.81
CA ILE A 175 2.70 8.07 3.41
C ILE A 175 2.09 9.21 4.22
N ASP A 176 2.91 9.95 4.94
CA ASP A 176 2.52 11.17 5.66
C ASP A 176 1.24 11.02 6.51
N GLY A 177 1.16 9.91 7.25
CA GLY A 177 0.04 9.67 8.15
C GLY A 177 -1.23 9.15 7.48
N LYS A 178 -1.17 8.76 6.21
CA LYS A 178 -2.27 8.19 5.42
C LYS A 178 -1.86 6.84 4.82
N ILE A 179 -2.86 5.99 4.59
CA ILE A 179 -2.66 4.74 3.86
C ILE A 179 -3.05 4.99 2.40
N TRP A 180 -2.11 4.77 1.50
CA TRP A 180 -2.36 4.76 0.06
C TRP A 180 -2.61 3.33 -0.37
N ALA A 181 -3.57 3.10 -1.24
CA ALA A 181 -3.93 1.76 -1.70
C ALA A 181 -4.24 1.74 -3.19
N ASN A 182 -3.64 0.83 -3.93
CA ASN A 182 -4.13 0.48 -5.25
C ASN A 182 -5.52 -0.18 -5.14
N VAL A 183 -6.45 0.23 -5.98
CA VAL A 183 -7.73 -0.47 -6.16
C VAL A 183 -7.58 -1.42 -7.34
N TYR A 184 -7.45 -2.72 -7.06
CA TYR A 184 -7.14 -3.75 -8.06
C TYR A 184 -8.08 -3.72 -9.26
N THR A 185 -7.52 -3.90 -10.45
CA THR A 185 -8.17 -3.79 -11.78
C THR A 185 -8.60 -2.39 -12.19
N THR A 186 -8.24 -1.35 -11.43
CA THR A 186 -8.46 0.05 -11.82
C THR A 186 -7.13 0.79 -11.95
N ASP A 187 -7.18 1.99 -12.54
CA ASP A 187 -6.06 2.93 -12.57
C ASP A 187 -6.18 3.97 -11.45
N GLU A 188 -6.67 3.56 -10.28
CA GLU A 188 -6.91 4.46 -9.16
C GLU A 188 -6.13 4.03 -7.92
N ILE A 189 -5.62 5.03 -7.20
CA ILE A 189 -5.09 4.89 -5.85
C ILE A 189 -5.99 5.70 -4.93
N VAL A 190 -6.43 5.10 -3.82
CA VAL A 190 -7.19 5.78 -2.78
C VAL A 190 -6.28 6.16 -1.61
N ILE A 191 -6.50 7.37 -1.07
CA ILE A 191 -5.80 7.89 0.12
C ILE A 191 -6.76 7.79 1.29
N ILE A 192 -6.41 6.97 2.27
CA ILE A 192 -7.30 6.51 3.34
C ILE A 192 -6.84 7.10 4.68
N ASN A 193 -7.79 7.60 5.45
CA ASN A 193 -7.55 8.01 6.84
C ASN A 193 -7.46 6.75 7.73
N PRO A 194 -6.32 6.49 8.40
CA PRO A 194 -6.14 5.29 9.21
C PRO A 194 -6.96 5.29 10.52
N LYS A 195 -7.55 6.43 10.91
CA LYS A 195 -8.36 6.54 12.14
C LYS A 195 -9.76 5.98 11.94
N ASP A 196 -10.41 6.31 10.83
CA ASP A 196 -11.82 6.04 10.56
C ASP A 196 -12.11 5.29 9.26
N GLY A 197 -11.12 5.10 8.39
CA GLY A 197 -11.24 4.37 7.12
C GLY A 197 -11.87 5.17 5.99
N ARG A 198 -12.13 6.47 6.17
CA ARG A 198 -12.64 7.30 5.08
C ARG A 198 -11.57 7.50 4.01
N VAL A 199 -11.97 7.41 2.77
CA VAL A 199 -11.18 7.88 1.63
C VAL A 199 -11.22 9.40 1.64
N GLU A 200 -10.07 10.03 1.75
CA GLU A 200 -9.91 11.49 1.73
C GLU A 200 -9.42 12.00 0.37
N GLY A 201 -8.88 11.09 -0.45
CA GLY A 201 -8.42 11.44 -1.78
C GLY A 201 -8.44 10.25 -2.74
N VAL A 202 -8.56 10.56 -4.02
CA VAL A 202 -8.45 9.61 -5.14
C VAL A 202 -7.42 10.15 -6.12
N VAL A 203 -6.45 9.33 -6.47
CA VAL A 203 -5.41 9.65 -7.46
C VAL A 203 -5.74 8.95 -8.76
N ASP A 204 -5.95 9.71 -9.81
CA ASP A 204 -6.17 9.23 -11.18
C ASP A 204 -4.85 8.92 -11.84
N CYS A 205 -4.56 7.65 -12.04
CA CYS A 205 -3.33 7.15 -12.65
C CYS A 205 -3.51 6.72 -14.13
N ARG A 206 -4.67 7.00 -14.75
CA ARG A 206 -4.94 6.65 -16.14
C ARG A 206 -3.89 7.19 -17.09
N GLY A 207 -3.33 6.30 -17.91
CA GLY A 207 -2.32 6.64 -18.89
C GLY A 207 -0.91 6.83 -18.32
N LEU A 208 -0.66 6.49 -17.04
CA LEU A 208 0.68 6.52 -16.45
C LEU A 208 1.65 5.65 -17.26
N LEU A 209 1.28 4.41 -17.57
CA LEU A 209 1.98 3.63 -18.58
C LEU A 209 1.40 3.91 -19.97
N PRO A 210 2.19 4.50 -20.91
CA PRO A 210 1.73 4.71 -22.27
C PRO A 210 1.41 3.39 -22.99
N LYS A 211 0.33 3.34 -23.76
CA LYS A 211 -0.07 2.13 -24.51
C LYS A 211 1.01 1.59 -25.44
N SER A 212 1.89 2.46 -25.94
CA SER A 212 3.04 2.07 -26.79
C SER A 212 4.07 1.20 -26.08
N LEU A 213 4.06 1.18 -24.73
CA LEU A 213 4.94 0.35 -23.90
C LEU A 213 4.28 -0.96 -23.44
N TYR A 214 3.02 -1.21 -23.79
CA TYR A 214 2.33 -2.45 -23.45
C TYR A 214 2.93 -3.63 -24.18
N THR A 215 3.11 -4.72 -23.46
CA THR A 215 3.45 -6.03 -23.98
C THR A 215 2.25 -6.97 -23.78
N LYS A 216 2.36 -8.20 -24.27
CA LYS A 216 1.33 -9.24 -24.05
C LYS A 216 1.16 -9.62 -22.56
N ASP A 217 2.19 -9.38 -21.76
CA ASP A 217 2.27 -9.76 -20.35
C ASP A 217 1.99 -8.56 -19.41
N THR A 218 1.85 -7.34 -19.94
CA THR A 218 1.53 -6.14 -19.17
C THR A 218 0.19 -6.31 -18.47
N ASP A 219 0.19 -6.14 -17.16
CA ASP A 219 -0.99 -6.28 -16.31
C ASP A 219 -1.27 -4.94 -15.57
N VAL A 220 -2.05 -4.95 -14.53
CA VAL A 220 -2.59 -3.76 -13.86
C VAL A 220 -1.54 -2.93 -13.14
N LEU A 221 -1.88 -1.67 -12.88
CA LEU A 221 -1.20 -0.80 -11.92
C LEU A 221 -1.16 -1.49 -10.55
N ASN A 222 0.03 -1.69 -10.01
CA ASN A 222 0.24 -2.22 -8.67
C ASN A 222 1.68 -1.97 -8.21
N GLY A 223 1.83 -1.31 -7.08
CA GLY A 223 3.12 -0.95 -6.50
C GLY A 223 3.21 0.55 -6.22
N ILE A 224 3.28 0.90 -4.94
CA ILE A 224 3.46 2.24 -4.42
C ILE A 224 4.65 2.18 -3.46
N ALA A 225 5.68 2.97 -3.68
CA ALA A 225 6.78 3.07 -2.75
C ALA A 225 7.05 4.53 -2.37
N PHE A 226 7.23 4.77 -1.09
CA PHE A 226 7.59 6.07 -0.55
C PHE A 226 9.00 6.01 0.01
N ASN A 227 9.87 6.91 -0.45
CA ASN A 227 11.19 7.07 0.13
C ASN A 227 11.17 8.18 1.19
N PRO A 228 11.18 7.86 2.48
CA PRO A 228 11.10 8.86 3.53
C PRO A 228 12.33 9.76 3.63
N SER A 229 13.47 9.37 3.01
CA SER A 229 14.70 10.16 3.06
C SER A 229 14.65 11.40 2.17
N ASP A 230 13.87 11.38 1.08
CA ASP A 230 13.76 12.49 0.11
C ASP A 230 12.31 12.87 -0.23
N GLY A 231 11.32 12.18 0.37
CA GLY A 231 9.90 12.45 0.21
C GLY A 231 9.33 12.06 -1.16
N LYS A 232 10.03 11.22 -1.92
CA LYS A 232 9.62 10.82 -3.26
C LYS A 232 8.68 9.62 -3.24
N ILE A 233 7.73 9.63 -4.17
CA ILE A 233 6.76 8.55 -4.38
C ILE A 233 7.02 7.92 -5.74
N TYR A 234 7.01 6.59 -5.78
CA TYR A 234 7.23 5.80 -6.97
C TYR A 234 6.03 4.89 -7.23
N LEU A 235 5.61 4.79 -8.48
CA LEU A 235 4.53 3.91 -8.92
C LEU A 235 5.02 3.01 -10.05
N THR A 236 4.53 1.76 -10.04
CA THR A 236 4.72 0.80 -11.14
C THR A 236 3.48 -0.06 -11.31
N GLY A 237 3.56 -1.09 -12.13
CA GLY A 237 2.52 -2.09 -12.31
C GLY A 237 3.10 -3.47 -12.60
N LYS A 238 2.24 -4.47 -12.57
CA LYS A 238 2.60 -5.87 -12.81
C LYS A 238 3.11 -6.04 -14.24
N ASN A 239 4.36 -6.51 -14.37
CA ASN A 239 5.06 -6.67 -15.64
C ASN A 239 5.23 -5.37 -16.45
N TRP A 240 5.20 -4.22 -15.79
CA TRP A 240 5.47 -2.97 -16.48
C TRP A 240 6.97 -2.81 -16.76
N PRO A 241 7.35 -2.17 -17.90
CA PRO A 241 8.74 -1.90 -18.23
C PRO A 241 9.30 -0.65 -17.55
N LYS A 242 8.45 0.10 -16.84
CA LYS A 242 8.78 1.37 -16.23
C LYS A 242 8.25 1.48 -14.80
N MET A 243 9.02 2.19 -14.01
CA MET A 243 8.61 2.77 -12.73
C MET A 243 8.66 4.28 -12.84
N TYR A 244 7.75 4.98 -12.20
CA TYR A 244 7.58 6.42 -12.32
C TYR A 244 7.74 7.10 -10.95
N GLU A 245 8.67 8.06 -10.86
CA GLU A 245 8.67 9.03 -9.76
C GLU A 245 7.56 10.05 -10.04
N ILE A 246 6.67 10.26 -9.07
CA ILE A 246 5.48 11.08 -9.26
C ILE A 246 5.32 12.15 -8.18
N LYS A 247 4.55 13.18 -8.54
CA LYS A 247 3.86 14.07 -7.60
C LYS A 247 2.36 14.01 -7.87
N ILE A 248 1.56 14.24 -6.84
CA ILE A 248 0.12 14.43 -7.01
C ILE A 248 -0.22 15.91 -7.03
N VAL A 249 -1.17 16.29 -7.90
CA VAL A 249 -1.68 17.66 -8.04
C VAL A 249 -3.19 17.62 -7.91
N GLU A 250 -3.74 18.35 -6.93
CA GLU A 250 -5.18 18.42 -6.71
C GLU A 250 -5.89 18.99 -7.97
N LYS A 251 -6.93 18.31 -8.42
CA LYS A 251 -7.79 18.80 -9.51
C LYS A 251 -8.63 19.95 -8.97
N LYS A 252 -8.63 21.08 -9.69
CA LYS A 252 -9.46 22.25 -9.36
C LYS A 252 -10.88 22.05 -9.85
#